data_05ef752cd908f63c63954e3ca03e4635
#
_entry.id   05ef752cd908f63c63954e3ca03e4635
#
_cell.length_a   1.000
_cell.length_b   1.000
_cell.length_c   1.000
_cell.angle_alpha   90.00
_cell.angle_beta   90.00
_cell.angle_gamma   90.00
#
_symmetry.space_group_name_H-M   'P 1'
#
loop_
_entity.id
_entity.type
_entity.pdbx_description
1 polymer ?
#
loop_
_entity_poly.entity_id
_entity_poly.type
_entity_poly.pdbx_seq_one_letter_code
_entity_poly.pdbx_strand_id
1 'polypeptide(L)'
;MKKGIFKTLQIFFLVSVFFCIPLKESSAYMVKYKEDWYKLYHVHYQQYPDDCMENIYWLEKAAQADFCNPLYAKIKIENEKQWEKYRYLFQMHINLKLIEQHLRLGRTYDKKTAYFYDAPWKDEYLRNLEKALSCYKAGLYYWQEAELWAEKANVKEFNFLYLPEIQNWEDERERIKTGDLNYKKMLEREISRVEKVRDDFIAMDSKSY
;
A
#
# COMPACT_ATOMS: atom_id res chain seq x y z
N MET A 1 70.19 3.97 -9.72
CA MET A 1 69.35 3.16 -8.83
C MET A 1 68.51 3.93 -7.81
N LYS A 2 68.78 5.18 -7.40
CA LYS A 2 68.00 5.91 -6.37
C LYS A 2 66.66 6.43 -6.80
N LYS A 3 66.32 6.67 -8.10
CA LYS A 3 65.10 7.19 -8.60
C LYS A 3 63.91 6.16 -8.63
N GLY A 4 64.20 4.85 -8.69
CA GLY A 4 63.20 3.79 -8.70
C GLY A 4 62.60 3.52 -7.32
N ILE A 5 63.44 3.56 -6.29
CA ILE A 5 63.04 3.30 -4.89
C ILE A 5 62.07 4.39 -4.37
N PHE A 6 62.27 5.63 -4.79
CA PHE A 6 61.41 6.75 -4.38
C PHE A 6 60.00 6.66 -4.98
N LYS A 7 59.86 6.20 -6.21
CA LYS A 7 58.54 5.99 -6.86
C LYS A 7 57.78 4.83 -6.23
N THR A 8 58.43 3.74 -5.87
CA THR A 8 57.80 2.60 -5.19
C THR A 8 57.37 2.97 -3.77
N LEU A 9 58.16 3.79 -3.05
CA LEU A 9 57.76 4.28 -1.71
C LEU A 9 56.57 5.21 -1.75
N GLN A 10 56.44 6.09 -2.77
CA GLN A 10 55.29 6.97 -2.96
C GLN A 10 54.03 6.20 -3.30
N ILE A 11 54.10 5.15 -4.10
CA ILE A 11 52.96 4.29 -4.43
C ILE A 11 52.48 3.54 -3.18
N PHE A 12 53.38 3.03 -2.36
CA PHE A 12 53.04 2.33 -1.11
C PHE A 12 52.40 3.28 -0.09
N PHE A 13 52.85 4.52 0.00
CA PHE A 13 52.27 5.53 0.88
C PHE A 13 50.83 5.94 0.41
N LEU A 14 50.62 6.08 -0.89
CA LEU A 14 49.31 6.37 -1.46
C LEU A 14 48.32 5.23 -1.24
N VAL A 15 48.73 3.98 -1.35
CA VAL A 15 47.87 2.81 -1.09
C VAL A 15 47.57 2.69 0.40
N SER A 16 48.53 2.96 1.31
CA SER A 16 48.27 2.89 2.75
C SER A 16 47.31 3.99 3.24
N VAL A 17 47.32 5.19 2.65
CA VAL A 17 46.38 6.26 2.97
C VAL A 17 44.96 5.91 2.53
N PHE A 18 44.78 5.17 1.44
CA PHE A 18 43.46 4.69 0.98
C PHE A 18 42.87 3.64 1.93
N PHE A 19 43.68 2.83 2.60
CA PHE A 19 43.23 1.85 3.59
C PHE A 19 42.89 2.45 4.98
N CYS A 20 43.34 3.67 5.26
CA CYS A 20 43.08 4.37 6.52
C CYS A 20 41.84 5.30 6.48
N ILE A 21 41.12 5.35 5.35
CA ILE A 21 39.84 6.06 5.32
C ILE A 21 38.87 5.23 6.15
N PRO A 22 38.39 5.71 7.33
CA PRO A 22 37.40 4.98 8.08
C PRO A 22 36.18 4.88 7.16
N LEU A 23 35.87 3.67 6.70
CA LEU A 23 34.59 3.37 6.11
C LEU A 23 33.57 3.73 7.20
N LYS A 24 32.92 4.90 7.07
CA LYS A 24 31.73 5.18 7.87
C LYS A 24 30.83 3.96 7.71
N GLU A 25 30.64 3.23 8.80
CA GLU A 25 29.62 2.19 8.81
C GLU A 25 28.34 2.86 8.30
N SER A 26 27.94 2.48 7.11
CA SER A 26 26.64 2.83 6.59
C SER A 26 25.66 2.15 7.53
N SER A 27 25.21 2.86 8.55
CA SER A 27 24.10 2.42 9.39
C SER A 27 22.91 2.25 8.46
N ALA A 28 22.67 1.00 8.04
CA ALA A 28 21.50 0.68 7.26
C ALA A 28 20.28 1.10 8.08
N TYR A 29 19.50 2.03 7.57
CA TYR A 29 18.27 2.47 8.21
C TYR A 29 17.33 1.26 8.33
N MET A 30 17.08 0.83 9.55
CA MET A 30 16.20 -0.31 9.79
C MET A 30 14.75 0.16 9.70
N VAL A 31 14.06 -0.25 8.66
CA VAL A 31 12.62 -0.04 8.50
C VAL A 31 11.89 -0.89 9.54
N LYS A 32 11.23 -0.26 10.47
CA LYS A 32 10.61 -0.94 11.62
C LYS A 32 9.17 -0.52 11.85
N TYR A 33 8.87 0.76 11.73
CA TYR A 33 7.62 1.34 12.16
C TYR A 33 6.65 1.54 11.00
N LYS A 34 5.38 1.69 11.32
CA LYS A 34 4.28 1.94 10.40
C LYS A 34 4.56 3.13 9.48
N GLU A 35 5.07 4.20 10.04
CA GLU A 35 5.42 5.43 9.32
C GLU A 35 6.54 5.20 8.31
N ASP A 36 7.50 4.33 8.62
CA ASP A 36 8.61 3.99 7.74
C ASP A 36 8.12 3.19 6.52
N TRP A 37 7.32 2.14 6.77
CA TRP A 37 6.73 1.32 5.72
C TRP A 37 5.81 2.13 4.81
N TYR A 38 4.98 3.00 5.39
CA TYR A 38 4.12 3.89 4.62
C TYR A 38 4.93 4.89 3.79
N LYS A 39 6.08 5.37 4.28
CA LYS A 39 6.99 6.22 3.50
C LYS A 39 7.55 5.48 2.30
N LEU A 40 7.95 4.20 2.46
CA LEU A 40 8.41 3.36 1.35
C LEU A 40 7.30 3.17 0.31
N TYR A 41 6.08 2.84 0.73
CA TYR A 41 4.92 2.82 -0.15
C TYR A 41 4.77 4.12 -0.93
N HIS A 42 4.81 5.27 -0.24
CA HIS A 42 4.59 6.57 -0.88
C HIS A 42 5.64 6.88 -1.94
N VAL A 43 6.92 6.61 -1.65
CA VAL A 43 8.02 6.80 -2.60
C VAL A 43 7.88 5.86 -3.79
N HIS A 44 7.59 4.58 -3.55
CA HIS A 44 7.40 3.58 -4.60
C HIS A 44 6.19 3.92 -5.48
N TYR A 45 5.06 4.27 -4.87
CA TYR A 45 3.84 4.64 -5.59
C TYR A 45 4.02 5.86 -6.50
N GLN A 46 4.82 6.85 -6.10
CA GLN A 46 5.13 8.00 -6.94
C GLN A 46 5.92 7.63 -8.20
N GLN A 47 6.78 6.63 -8.12
CA GLN A 47 7.62 6.18 -9.22
C GLN A 47 6.94 5.09 -10.06
N TYR A 48 6.22 4.19 -9.42
CA TYR A 48 5.61 2.99 -10.01
C TYR A 48 4.15 2.83 -9.56
N PRO A 49 3.26 3.76 -9.97
CA PRO A 49 1.86 3.74 -9.53
C PRO A 49 1.10 2.50 -9.98
N ASP A 50 1.52 1.86 -11.06
CA ASP A 50 0.85 0.68 -11.63
C ASP A 50 1.41 -0.66 -11.08
N ASP A 51 2.49 -0.63 -10.31
CA ASP A 51 2.98 -1.80 -9.59
C ASP A 51 2.13 -2.04 -8.33
N CYS A 52 0.89 -2.49 -8.55
CA CYS A 52 -0.06 -2.71 -7.47
C CYS A 52 0.42 -3.77 -6.47
N MET A 53 1.18 -4.79 -6.92
CA MET A 53 1.63 -5.87 -6.05
C MET A 53 2.64 -5.36 -5.01
N GLU A 54 3.65 -4.61 -5.44
CA GLU A 54 4.63 -4.04 -4.54
C GLU A 54 4.02 -2.95 -3.66
N ASN A 55 3.10 -2.14 -4.20
CA ASN A 55 2.34 -1.15 -3.44
C ASN A 55 1.51 -1.79 -2.33
N ILE A 56 0.84 -2.92 -2.59
CA ILE A 56 0.11 -3.70 -1.58
C ILE A 56 1.08 -4.23 -0.52
N TYR A 57 2.21 -4.80 -0.93
CA TYR A 57 3.21 -5.33 -0.01
C TYR A 57 3.66 -4.29 1.03
N TRP A 58 4.02 -3.07 0.59
CA TRP A 58 4.45 -2.01 1.50
C TRP A 58 3.33 -1.54 2.41
N LEU A 59 2.10 -1.44 1.90
CA LEU A 59 0.93 -1.05 2.69
C LEU A 59 0.55 -2.12 3.72
N GLU A 60 0.62 -3.40 3.39
CA GLU A 60 0.37 -4.50 4.34
C GLU A 60 1.42 -4.51 5.46
N LYS A 61 2.70 -4.29 5.11
CA LYS A 61 3.75 -4.10 6.13
C LYS A 61 3.44 -2.91 7.03
N ALA A 62 3.01 -1.79 6.45
CA ALA A 62 2.59 -0.63 7.23
C ALA A 62 1.38 -0.93 8.12
N ALA A 63 0.35 -1.63 7.61
CA ALA A 63 -0.84 -1.98 8.39
C ALA A 63 -0.51 -2.82 9.63
N GLN A 64 0.45 -3.75 9.52
CA GLN A 64 0.84 -4.69 10.56
C GLN A 64 1.88 -4.16 11.54
N ALA A 65 2.72 -3.20 11.14
CA ALA A 65 3.80 -2.69 11.97
C ALA A 65 3.30 -1.84 13.14
N ASP A 66 4.11 -1.74 14.19
CA ASP A 66 3.86 -0.82 15.30
C ASP A 66 4.05 0.64 14.87
N PHE A 67 3.41 1.55 15.58
CA PHE A 67 3.64 2.98 15.43
C PHE A 67 5.02 3.37 15.97
N CYS A 68 5.63 4.40 15.39
CA CYS A 68 6.85 4.99 15.92
C CYS A 68 6.58 5.74 17.25
N ASN A 69 7.64 6.25 17.86
CA ASN A 69 7.48 7.20 18.96
C ASN A 69 6.79 8.48 18.43
N PRO A 70 5.85 9.12 19.20
CA PRO A 70 5.17 10.34 18.79
C PRO A 70 6.08 11.47 18.27
N LEU A 71 7.32 11.53 18.77
CA LEU A 71 8.34 12.50 18.32
C LEU A 71 8.77 12.31 16.85
N TYR A 72 8.57 11.10 16.31
CA TYR A 72 8.92 10.74 14.93
C TYR A 72 7.69 10.52 14.04
N ALA A 73 6.51 10.90 14.53
CA ALA A 73 5.29 10.87 13.74
C ALA A 73 5.39 11.72 12.47
N LYS A 74 4.51 11.50 11.51
CA LYS A 74 4.47 12.27 10.25
C LYS A 74 4.06 13.73 10.46
N ILE A 75 3.48 14.03 11.61
CA ILE A 75 3.03 15.36 12.02
C ILE A 75 3.54 15.68 13.43
N LYS A 76 3.50 16.95 13.81
CA LYS A 76 3.81 17.34 15.18
C LYS A 76 2.69 16.89 16.13
N ILE A 77 3.06 16.11 17.13
CA ILE A 77 2.16 15.62 18.19
C ILE A 77 2.48 16.37 19.50
N GLU A 78 1.51 17.01 20.08
CA GLU A 78 1.68 17.84 21.28
C GLU A 78 1.16 17.16 22.56
N ASN A 79 0.23 16.21 22.43
CA ASN A 79 -0.37 15.52 23.58
C ASN A 79 -0.86 14.11 23.18
N GLU A 80 -1.21 13.34 24.21
CA GLU A 80 -1.64 11.94 24.04
C GLU A 80 -2.93 11.80 23.22
N LYS A 81 -3.89 12.72 23.35
CA LYS A 81 -5.14 12.67 22.57
C LYS A 81 -4.91 12.92 21.09
N GLN A 82 -4.00 13.84 20.73
CA GLN A 82 -3.59 14.03 19.34
C GLN A 82 -2.89 12.77 18.80
N TRP A 83 -2.06 12.13 19.60
CA TRP A 83 -1.41 10.88 19.24
C TRP A 83 -2.41 9.76 19.02
N GLU A 84 -3.42 9.63 19.87
CA GLU A 84 -4.46 8.63 19.73
C GLU A 84 -5.28 8.85 18.45
N LYS A 85 -5.76 10.09 18.22
CA LYS A 85 -6.48 10.46 17.00
C LYS A 85 -5.64 10.21 15.75
N TYR A 86 -4.36 10.61 15.74
CA TYR A 86 -3.43 10.37 14.66
C TYR A 86 -3.34 8.88 14.30
N ARG A 87 -3.18 8.02 15.30
CA ARG A 87 -3.07 6.56 15.08
C ARG A 87 -4.33 6.00 14.43
N TYR A 88 -5.51 6.42 14.86
CA TYR A 88 -6.77 5.94 14.30
C TYR A 88 -6.94 6.39 12.85
N LEU A 89 -6.72 7.66 12.57
CA LEU A 89 -6.82 8.22 11.22
C LEU A 89 -5.77 7.60 10.27
N PHE A 90 -4.55 7.40 10.75
CA PHE A 90 -3.50 6.80 9.92
C PHE A 90 -3.81 5.35 9.57
N GLN A 91 -4.27 4.55 10.54
CA GLN A 91 -4.67 3.17 10.27
C GLN A 91 -5.85 3.09 9.29
N MET A 92 -6.86 3.92 9.47
CA MET A 92 -7.97 4.07 8.51
C MET A 92 -7.43 4.39 7.11
N HIS A 93 -6.58 5.39 6.99
CA HIS A 93 -6.01 5.83 5.71
C HIS A 93 -5.21 4.73 5.00
N ILE A 94 -4.37 3.97 5.73
CA ILE A 94 -3.64 2.82 5.16
C ILE A 94 -4.61 1.78 4.59
N ASN A 95 -5.69 1.47 5.30
CA ASN A 95 -6.70 0.52 4.83
C ASN A 95 -7.41 1.04 3.57
N LEU A 96 -7.71 2.33 3.48
CA LEU A 96 -8.27 2.94 2.27
C LEU A 96 -7.30 2.82 1.08
N LYS A 97 -6.00 3.02 1.30
CA LYS A 97 -4.99 2.84 0.24
C LYS A 97 -4.87 1.38 -0.19
N LEU A 98 -4.99 0.42 0.72
CA LEU A 98 -5.06 -1.01 0.39
C LEU A 98 -6.26 -1.33 -0.50
N ILE A 99 -7.44 -0.79 -0.21
CA ILE A 99 -8.63 -0.96 -1.05
C ILE A 99 -8.38 -0.43 -2.45
N GLU A 100 -7.81 0.78 -2.59
CA GLU A 100 -7.50 1.39 -3.88
C GLU A 100 -6.55 0.51 -4.70
N GLN A 101 -5.50 -0.05 -4.08
CA GLN A 101 -4.55 -0.92 -4.78
C GLN A 101 -5.18 -2.27 -5.16
N HIS A 102 -5.99 -2.88 -4.30
CA HIS A 102 -6.71 -4.11 -4.61
C HIS A 102 -7.74 -3.92 -5.72
N LEU A 103 -8.44 -2.79 -5.76
CA LEU A 103 -9.35 -2.44 -6.86
C LEU A 103 -8.59 -2.29 -8.18
N ARG A 104 -7.43 -1.64 -8.17
CA ARG A 104 -6.58 -1.50 -9.37
C ARG A 104 -6.07 -2.87 -9.83
N LEU A 105 -5.52 -3.67 -8.93
CA LEU A 105 -5.03 -5.01 -9.24
C LEU A 105 -6.15 -5.92 -9.76
N GLY A 106 -7.31 -5.91 -9.13
CA GLY A 106 -8.48 -6.68 -9.59
C GLY A 106 -8.86 -6.33 -11.02
N ARG A 107 -8.85 -5.05 -11.37
CA ARG A 107 -9.15 -4.58 -12.74
C ARG A 107 -8.15 -5.06 -13.81
N THR A 108 -6.92 -5.39 -13.46
CA THR A 108 -5.95 -5.95 -14.43
C THR A 108 -6.32 -7.37 -14.85
N TYR A 109 -6.97 -8.13 -13.97
CA TYR A 109 -7.41 -9.50 -14.23
C TYR A 109 -8.85 -9.61 -14.72
N ASP A 110 -9.62 -8.55 -14.56
CA ASP A 110 -11.06 -8.53 -14.78
C ASP A 110 -11.43 -8.55 -16.27
N LYS A 111 -12.59 -9.16 -16.57
CA LYS A 111 -13.25 -9.14 -17.87
C LYS A 111 -14.67 -8.61 -17.72
N LYS A 112 -15.10 -7.78 -18.68
CA LYS A 112 -16.43 -7.19 -18.64
C LYS A 112 -17.54 -8.12 -19.12
N THR A 113 -17.19 -9.02 -20.04
CA THR A 113 -18.14 -9.94 -20.70
C THR A 113 -17.45 -11.26 -21.04
N ALA A 114 -18.17 -12.34 -21.05
CA ALA A 114 -17.76 -13.60 -21.67
C ALA A 114 -18.06 -13.53 -23.20
N TYR A 115 -17.08 -13.86 -24.04
CA TYR A 115 -17.23 -13.69 -25.50
C TYR A 115 -16.67 -14.78 -26.38
N PHE A 116 -16.00 -15.79 -25.81
CA PHE A 116 -15.55 -16.99 -26.53
C PHE A 116 -15.68 -18.22 -25.64
N TYR A 117 -16.34 -19.26 -26.15
CA TYR A 117 -16.49 -20.51 -25.38
C TYR A 117 -15.38 -21.53 -25.67
N ASP A 118 -14.89 -21.61 -26.91
CA ASP A 118 -13.95 -22.63 -27.40
C ASP A 118 -12.53 -22.05 -27.60
N ALA A 119 -12.24 -20.94 -26.97
CA ALA A 119 -10.93 -20.37 -27.01
C ALA A 119 -9.96 -21.17 -26.14
N PRO A 120 -8.73 -21.49 -26.63
CA PRO A 120 -7.75 -22.24 -25.83
C PRO A 120 -7.35 -21.54 -24.54
N TRP A 121 -7.67 -20.26 -24.41
CA TRP A 121 -7.44 -19.42 -23.21
C TRP A 121 -8.65 -19.30 -22.28
N LYS A 122 -9.77 -20.04 -22.48
CA LYS A 122 -10.95 -20.01 -21.60
C LYS A 122 -10.56 -20.26 -20.15
N ASP A 123 -9.76 -21.30 -19.88
CA ASP A 123 -9.28 -21.64 -18.55
C ASP A 123 -8.39 -20.55 -17.95
N GLU A 124 -7.62 -19.86 -18.77
CA GLU A 124 -6.82 -18.71 -18.32
C GLU A 124 -7.71 -17.54 -17.89
N TYR A 125 -8.76 -17.25 -18.65
CA TYR A 125 -9.72 -16.21 -18.30
C TYR A 125 -10.46 -16.54 -17.00
N LEU A 126 -10.89 -17.78 -16.81
CA LEU A 126 -11.50 -18.24 -15.56
C LEU A 126 -10.55 -18.04 -14.37
N ARG A 127 -9.28 -18.44 -14.51
CA ARG A 127 -8.25 -18.18 -13.46
C ARG A 127 -8.05 -16.69 -13.20
N ASN A 128 -8.09 -15.86 -14.22
CA ASN A 128 -7.95 -14.41 -14.06
C ASN A 128 -9.17 -13.80 -13.36
N LEU A 129 -10.39 -14.24 -13.68
CA LEU A 129 -11.60 -13.82 -12.95
C LEU A 129 -11.56 -14.22 -11.47
N GLU A 130 -11.03 -15.41 -11.14
CA GLU A 130 -10.83 -15.81 -9.73
C GLU A 130 -9.81 -14.91 -9.01
N LYS A 131 -8.72 -14.51 -9.69
CA LYS A 131 -7.78 -13.52 -9.14
C LYS A 131 -8.46 -12.17 -8.92
N ALA A 132 -9.27 -11.70 -9.87
CA ALA A 132 -10.03 -10.45 -9.72
C ALA A 132 -10.97 -10.51 -8.51
N LEU A 133 -11.73 -11.62 -8.37
CA LEU A 133 -12.61 -11.85 -7.23
C LEU A 133 -11.84 -11.85 -5.91
N SER A 134 -10.69 -12.50 -5.85
CA SER A 134 -9.83 -12.52 -4.67
C SER A 134 -9.40 -11.10 -4.28
N CYS A 135 -8.98 -10.28 -5.25
CA CYS A 135 -8.61 -8.89 -5.00
C CYS A 135 -9.80 -8.07 -4.46
N TYR A 136 -10.98 -8.20 -5.06
CA TYR A 136 -12.16 -7.43 -4.61
C TYR A 136 -12.65 -7.88 -3.23
N LYS A 137 -12.58 -9.19 -2.91
CA LYS A 137 -12.88 -9.71 -1.57
C LYS A 137 -11.88 -9.24 -0.52
N ALA A 138 -10.58 -9.17 -0.86
CA ALA A 138 -9.58 -8.55 0.01
C ALA A 138 -9.90 -7.07 0.26
N GLY A 139 -10.33 -6.33 -0.77
CA GLY A 139 -10.81 -4.96 -0.62
C GLY A 139 -11.95 -4.82 0.37
N LEU A 140 -12.91 -5.77 0.43
CA LEU A 140 -14.00 -5.77 1.42
C LEU A 140 -13.48 -5.94 2.85
N TYR A 141 -12.49 -6.78 3.06
CA TYR A 141 -11.86 -6.94 4.36
C TYR A 141 -11.23 -5.61 4.84
N TYR A 142 -10.44 -4.96 3.97
CA TYR A 142 -9.82 -3.68 4.32
C TYR A 142 -10.85 -2.55 4.49
N TRP A 143 -12.01 -2.64 3.82
CA TRP A 143 -13.10 -1.69 4.05
C TRP A 143 -13.67 -1.81 5.45
N GLN A 144 -13.92 -3.02 5.94
CA GLN A 144 -14.38 -3.26 7.32
C GLN A 144 -13.39 -2.71 8.34
N GLU A 145 -12.09 -2.92 8.11
CA GLU A 145 -11.04 -2.32 8.95
C GLU A 145 -11.05 -0.79 8.87
N ALA A 146 -11.21 -0.20 7.68
CA ALA A 146 -11.27 1.26 7.55
C ALA A 146 -12.47 1.86 8.29
N GLU A 147 -13.66 1.25 8.19
CA GLU A 147 -14.86 1.66 8.94
C GLU A 147 -14.63 1.59 10.46
N LEU A 148 -14.04 0.51 10.96
CA LEU A 148 -13.73 0.33 12.38
C LEU A 148 -12.79 1.44 12.89
N TRP A 149 -11.74 1.78 12.15
CA TRP A 149 -10.81 2.81 12.55
C TRP A 149 -11.39 4.23 12.39
N ALA A 150 -12.24 4.45 11.38
CA ALA A 150 -13.00 5.69 11.24
C ALA A 150 -13.94 5.92 12.42
N GLU A 151 -14.61 4.87 12.91
CA GLU A 151 -15.48 4.94 14.08
C GLU A 151 -14.68 5.28 15.34
N LYS A 152 -13.53 4.64 15.57
CA LYS A 152 -12.62 4.97 16.68
C LYS A 152 -12.15 6.42 16.63
N ALA A 153 -11.93 6.97 15.44
CA ALA A 153 -11.55 8.37 15.25
C ALA A 153 -12.72 9.36 15.37
N ASN A 154 -13.97 8.88 15.45
CA ASN A 154 -15.18 9.71 15.48
C ASN A 154 -15.74 9.91 16.89
N VAL A 155 -14.90 9.96 17.92
CA VAL A 155 -15.35 10.23 19.29
C VAL A 155 -15.42 11.72 19.55
N LYS A 156 -16.36 12.15 20.41
CA LYS A 156 -16.61 13.56 20.75
C LYS A 156 -15.35 14.29 21.25
N GLU A 157 -14.47 13.57 21.93
CA GLU A 157 -13.23 14.10 22.48
C GLU A 157 -12.26 14.62 21.42
N PHE A 158 -12.38 14.14 20.17
CA PHE A 158 -11.53 14.53 19.05
C PHE A 158 -12.08 15.68 18.20
N ASN A 159 -13.33 16.11 18.42
CA ASN A 159 -13.98 17.12 17.60
C ASN A 159 -13.27 18.47 17.56
N PHE A 160 -12.53 18.81 18.63
CA PHE A 160 -11.78 20.07 18.73
C PHE A 160 -10.28 19.89 18.55
N LEU A 161 -9.82 18.68 18.25
CA LEU A 161 -8.42 18.42 17.95
C LEU A 161 -8.18 18.56 16.46
N TYR A 162 -7.62 19.69 16.09
CA TYR A 162 -7.28 20.00 14.70
C TYR A 162 -5.87 19.53 14.38
N LEU A 163 -5.71 18.74 13.31
CA LEU A 163 -4.45 18.19 12.83
C LEU A 163 -4.28 18.58 11.34
N PRO A 164 -3.84 19.82 11.05
CA PRO A 164 -3.88 20.38 9.70
C PRO A 164 -3.07 19.61 8.67
N GLU A 165 -1.96 19.01 9.08
CA GLU A 165 -1.07 18.27 8.17
C GLU A 165 -1.70 16.99 7.63
N ILE A 166 -2.75 16.49 8.28
CA ILE A 166 -3.50 15.28 7.88
C ILE A 166 -4.99 15.57 7.68
N GLN A 167 -5.33 16.79 7.30
CA GLN A 167 -6.72 17.17 7.05
C GLN A 167 -7.41 16.25 6.04
N ASN A 168 -6.70 15.79 5.04
CA ASN A 168 -7.21 14.83 4.06
C ASN A 168 -7.68 13.50 4.69
N TRP A 169 -7.07 13.04 5.80
CA TRP A 169 -7.52 11.84 6.52
C TRP A 169 -8.79 12.12 7.34
N GLU A 170 -8.91 13.33 7.86
CA GLU A 170 -10.16 13.79 8.50
C GLU A 170 -11.30 13.83 7.49
N ASP A 171 -11.04 14.34 6.29
CA ASP A 171 -12.03 14.40 5.21
C ASP A 171 -12.43 12.99 4.76
N GLU A 172 -11.48 12.06 4.65
CA GLU A 172 -11.76 10.64 4.38
C GLU A 172 -12.68 10.05 5.47
N ARG A 173 -12.38 10.27 6.74
CA ARG A 173 -13.19 9.84 7.88
C ARG A 173 -14.62 10.41 7.80
N GLU A 174 -14.75 11.72 7.53
CA GLU A 174 -16.08 12.34 7.44
C GLU A 174 -16.88 11.76 6.27
N ARG A 175 -16.24 11.53 5.12
CA ARG A 175 -16.89 10.91 3.96
C ARG A 175 -17.32 9.46 4.20
N ILE A 176 -16.59 8.69 5.02
CA ILE A 176 -17.02 7.37 5.47
C ILE A 176 -18.26 7.50 6.33
N LYS A 177 -18.26 8.41 7.30
CA LYS A 177 -19.37 8.66 8.23
C LYS A 177 -20.64 9.14 7.53
N THR A 178 -20.54 10.02 6.55
CA THR A 178 -21.68 10.52 5.76
C THR A 178 -22.17 9.53 4.71
N GLY A 179 -21.37 8.50 4.39
CA GLY A 179 -21.67 7.54 3.33
C GLY A 179 -21.27 8.00 1.93
N ASP A 180 -20.63 9.19 1.79
CA ASP A 180 -20.16 9.72 0.52
C ASP A 180 -18.95 8.89 -0.03
N LEU A 181 -18.21 8.25 0.87
CA LEU A 181 -17.20 7.26 0.53
C LEU A 181 -17.73 5.88 0.96
N ASN A 182 -18.11 5.06 -0.01
CA ASN A 182 -18.63 3.72 0.24
C ASN A 182 -18.03 2.70 -0.72
N TYR A 183 -16.85 2.21 -0.34
CA TYR A 183 -16.16 1.17 -1.11
C TYR A 183 -16.88 -0.18 -1.05
N LYS A 184 -17.62 -0.48 0.02
CA LYS A 184 -18.42 -1.71 0.13
C LYS A 184 -19.37 -1.87 -1.04
N LYS A 185 -20.20 -0.84 -1.29
CA LYS A 185 -21.17 -0.85 -2.40
C LYS A 185 -20.49 -1.03 -3.75
N MET A 186 -19.32 -0.40 -3.94
CA MET A 186 -18.54 -0.51 -5.17
C MET A 186 -18.00 -1.94 -5.34
N LEU A 187 -17.38 -2.49 -4.31
CA LEU A 187 -16.75 -3.82 -4.32
C LEU A 187 -17.80 -4.92 -4.49
N GLU A 188 -18.92 -4.86 -3.79
CA GLU A 188 -20.02 -5.82 -3.93
C GLU A 188 -20.58 -5.83 -5.35
N ARG A 189 -20.71 -4.66 -5.98
CA ARG A 189 -21.13 -4.55 -7.38
C ARG A 189 -20.12 -5.21 -8.32
N GLU A 190 -18.81 -4.94 -8.13
CA GLU A 190 -17.77 -5.55 -8.98
C GLU A 190 -17.68 -7.07 -8.76
N ILE A 191 -17.80 -7.56 -7.54
CA ILE A 191 -17.85 -8.99 -7.22
C ILE A 191 -19.02 -9.65 -7.95
N SER A 192 -20.24 -9.14 -7.77
CA SER A 192 -21.44 -9.70 -8.41
C SER A 192 -21.32 -9.71 -9.94
N ARG A 193 -20.74 -8.67 -10.51
CA ARG A 193 -20.52 -8.59 -11.96
C ARG A 193 -19.51 -9.64 -12.43
N VAL A 194 -18.38 -9.78 -11.73
CA VAL A 194 -17.33 -10.75 -12.12
C VAL A 194 -17.82 -12.19 -11.93
N GLU A 195 -18.57 -12.46 -10.87
CA GLU A 195 -19.20 -13.77 -10.66
C GLU A 195 -20.14 -14.13 -11.82
N LYS A 196 -20.98 -13.17 -12.23
CA LYS A 196 -21.84 -13.38 -13.41
C LYS A 196 -21.03 -13.68 -14.68
N VAL A 197 -19.99 -12.89 -14.97
CA VAL A 197 -19.14 -13.10 -16.15
C VAL A 197 -18.44 -14.46 -16.08
N ARG A 198 -17.97 -14.88 -14.90
CA ARG A 198 -17.38 -16.20 -14.68
C ARG A 198 -18.39 -17.32 -15.00
N ASP A 199 -19.60 -17.20 -14.47
CA ASP A 199 -20.66 -18.19 -14.67
C ASP A 199 -21.09 -18.25 -16.15
N ASP A 200 -21.15 -17.10 -16.84
CA ASP A 200 -21.38 -17.03 -18.28
C ASP A 200 -20.27 -17.76 -19.06
N PHE A 201 -18.98 -17.58 -18.71
CA PHE A 201 -17.88 -18.34 -19.32
C PHE A 201 -17.99 -19.84 -19.07
N ILE A 202 -18.36 -20.26 -17.87
CA ILE A 202 -18.53 -21.68 -17.54
C ILE A 202 -19.66 -22.29 -18.40
N ALA A 203 -20.78 -21.60 -18.54
CA ALA A 203 -21.96 -22.05 -19.26
C ALA A 203 -21.81 -22.04 -20.78
N MET A 204 -20.82 -21.34 -21.34
CA MET A 204 -20.59 -21.23 -22.79
C MET A 204 -20.22 -22.58 -23.40
N ASP A 205 -20.93 -22.96 -24.46
CA ASP A 205 -20.73 -24.16 -25.27
C ASP A 205 -20.84 -23.85 -26.79
N SER A 206 -20.79 -24.88 -27.64
CA SER A 206 -20.93 -24.76 -29.10
C SER A 206 -22.25 -24.14 -29.58
N LYS A 207 -23.23 -23.95 -28.70
CA LYS A 207 -24.53 -23.35 -29.01
C LYS A 207 -24.64 -21.90 -28.56
N SER A 208 -23.59 -21.37 -27.94
CA SER A 208 -23.56 -20.02 -27.37
C SER A 208 -23.25 -18.92 -28.40
N TYR A 209 -23.20 -19.27 -29.71
CA TYR A 209 -22.99 -18.36 -30.84
C TYR A 209 -24.27 -18.20 -31.63
#